data_1ab105ebf428ca683457bee6dddf9ffc
#
_entry.id   1ab105ebf428ca683457bee6dddf9ffc
#
_cell.length_a   1.000
_cell.length_b   1.000
_cell.length_c   1.000
_cell.angle_alpha   90.00
_cell.angle_beta   90.00
_cell.angle_gamma   90.00
#
_symmetry.space_group_name_H-M   'P 1'
#
loop_
_entity.id
_entity.type
_entity.pdbx_description
1 polymer ?
#
loop_
_entity_poly.entity_id
_entity_poly.type
_entity_poly.pdbx_seq_one_letter_code
_entity_poly.pdbx_strand_id
1 'polypeptide(L)'
;MKKSVMYGVLTLLFLVACKTKPQKIEENNMKKEEPTYQFSLAQWSLHKDLFAKKKDPMNFAQDAKDLGFSGLEYVSQLYVGDLVDYPMKKLGIDAILKELKRRSDSLNMQNLIIMVDREGDLSFSDEEQTKKAIENHKKWIDAAAYLGCHSIRVNLFGNQEPEIWVKNSVRSLKALGEYGATKNVSILVENHGGLSSDAALLARVMKEVNMKNIGTLPDFGNFCVKREGGARWSAPCVEEYDKYKGMEELMPFAKGVSAKSYDFNEAGDETTIDYYRMMDIVNKSGFKGYVGVEYEGEDPIPGIKATKALVEKAIKQLK
;
A
#
# COMPACT_ATOMS: atom_id res chain seq x y z
N MET A 1 6.07 31.65 96.85
CA MET A 1 7.50 31.28 96.67
C MET A 1 7.57 29.86 96.13
N LYS A 2 7.67 29.68 94.78
CA LYS A 2 7.92 28.38 94.17
C LYS A 2 9.07 28.54 93.20
N LYS A 3 10.10 27.80 93.41
CA LYS A 3 11.31 27.72 92.58
C LYS A 3 11.01 26.79 91.41
N SER A 4 11.17 27.25 90.20
CA SER A 4 11.16 26.41 89.01
C SER A 4 12.61 26.05 88.66
N VAL A 5 12.86 24.76 88.55
CA VAL A 5 14.09 24.18 88.06
C VAL A 5 13.96 23.92 86.59
N MET A 6 14.88 24.47 85.80
CA MET A 6 14.90 24.32 84.34
C MET A 6 15.91 23.22 83.96
N TYR A 7 15.41 22.12 83.40
CA TYR A 7 16.23 21.04 82.83
C TYR A 7 16.59 21.35 81.38
N GLY A 8 17.88 21.52 81.11
CA GLY A 8 18.36 21.64 79.74
C GLY A 8 18.51 20.26 79.13
N VAL A 9 17.84 20.05 77.97
CA VAL A 9 18.01 18.85 77.16
C VAL A 9 19.08 19.15 76.08
N LEU A 10 20.18 18.43 76.15
CA LEU A 10 21.26 18.49 75.16
C LEU A 10 20.93 17.52 74.02
N THR A 11 20.56 18.02 72.88
CA THR A 11 20.23 17.22 71.72
C THR A 11 21.53 17.02 70.90
N LEU A 12 22.04 15.79 70.89
CA LEU A 12 23.16 15.37 70.06
C LEU A 12 22.65 15.11 68.59
N LEU A 13 23.06 15.94 67.65
CA LEU A 13 22.86 15.73 66.24
C LEU A 13 23.88 14.75 65.65
N PHE A 14 23.48 13.52 65.36
CA PHE A 14 24.25 12.59 64.57
C PHE A 14 24.09 12.93 63.09
N LEU A 15 25.13 13.44 62.47
CA LEU A 15 25.27 13.57 61.02
C LEU A 15 25.56 12.20 60.40
N VAL A 16 24.55 11.55 59.85
CA VAL A 16 24.72 10.35 59.04
C VAL A 16 25.08 10.78 57.62
N ALA A 17 26.35 10.64 57.24
CA ALA A 17 26.83 10.83 55.89
C ALA A 17 26.41 9.62 55.02
N CYS A 18 25.32 9.75 54.31
CA CYS A 18 24.97 8.81 53.24
C CYS A 18 25.95 8.94 52.07
N LYS A 19 26.85 7.97 51.93
CA LYS A 19 27.65 7.77 50.71
C LYS A 19 26.70 7.21 49.63
N THR A 20 26.19 8.06 48.76
CA THR A 20 25.53 7.64 47.53
C THR A 20 26.57 7.02 46.60
N LYS A 21 26.46 5.70 46.35
CA LYS A 21 27.16 5.05 45.25
C LYS A 21 26.64 5.62 43.94
N PRO A 22 27.50 5.87 42.91
CA PRO A 22 27.01 6.26 41.59
C PRO A 22 26.20 5.10 41.04
N GLN A 23 24.90 5.36 40.76
CA GLN A 23 24.09 4.47 39.97
C GLN A 23 24.70 4.41 38.57
N LYS A 24 25.19 3.23 38.17
CA LYS A 24 25.45 2.92 36.79
C LYS A 24 24.10 3.11 36.05
N ILE A 25 24.07 4.07 35.15
CA ILE A 25 23.01 4.14 34.12
C ILE A 25 23.23 2.89 33.26
N GLU A 26 22.43 1.86 33.49
CA GLU A 26 22.29 0.78 32.52
C GLU A 26 21.71 1.44 31.25
N GLU A 27 22.54 1.62 30.23
CA GLU A 27 22.09 1.84 28.88
C GLU A 27 21.15 0.67 28.53
N ASN A 28 19.87 0.96 28.60
CA ASN A 28 18.82 0.06 28.16
C ASN A 28 19.01 -0.10 26.65
N ASN A 29 19.83 -1.07 26.25
CA ASN A 29 19.90 -1.55 24.86
C ASN A 29 18.52 -2.13 24.52
N MET A 30 17.54 -1.25 24.25
CA MET A 30 16.34 -1.64 23.56
C MET A 30 16.82 -2.21 22.23
N LYS A 31 16.86 -3.53 22.13
CA LYS A 31 16.94 -4.20 20.82
C LYS A 31 15.82 -3.60 19.99
N LYS A 32 16.18 -2.82 18.98
CA LYS A 32 15.22 -2.33 17.98
C LYS A 32 14.58 -3.59 17.41
N GLU A 33 13.29 -3.79 17.67
CA GLU A 33 12.56 -4.90 17.05
C GLU A 33 12.69 -4.74 15.55
N GLU A 34 13.17 -5.77 14.87
CA GLU A 34 13.22 -5.78 13.40
C GLU A 34 11.80 -5.57 12.87
N PRO A 35 11.59 -4.69 11.91
CA PRO A 35 10.26 -4.45 11.36
C PRO A 35 9.75 -5.74 10.71
N THR A 36 8.66 -6.27 11.25
CA THR A 36 8.04 -7.48 10.73
C THR A 36 7.02 -7.09 9.67
N TYR A 37 7.41 -7.17 8.40
CA TYR A 37 6.49 -7.02 7.27
C TYR A 37 5.92 -8.37 6.86
N GLN A 38 4.67 -8.34 6.40
CA GLN A 38 4.04 -9.48 5.72
C GLN A 38 4.05 -9.22 4.21
N PHE A 39 3.91 -10.28 3.41
CA PHE A 39 3.98 -10.16 1.97
C PHE A 39 2.67 -10.55 1.31
N SER A 40 2.19 -9.70 0.42
CA SER A 40 1.11 -9.98 -0.51
C SER A 40 1.61 -10.08 -1.94
N LEU A 41 0.87 -10.78 -2.77
CA LEU A 41 1.11 -10.81 -4.22
C LEU A 41 0.04 -9.96 -4.91
N ALA A 42 0.49 -9.00 -5.72
CA ALA A 42 -0.37 -8.33 -6.68
C ALA A 42 -0.63 -9.27 -7.87
N GLN A 43 -1.90 -9.57 -8.14
CA GLN A 43 -2.30 -10.50 -9.21
C GLN A 43 -1.82 -10.04 -10.60
N TRP A 44 -1.62 -8.73 -10.77
CA TRP A 44 -1.06 -8.19 -12.00
C TRP A 44 0.30 -8.79 -12.36
N SER A 45 1.10 -9.18 -11.38
CA SER A 45 2.38 -9.89 -11.61
C SER A 45 2.24 -11.14 -12.49
N LEU A 46 1.05 -11.74 -12.56
CA LEU A 46 0.76 -12.93 -13.35
C LEU A 46 0.06 -12.61 -14.69
N HIS A 47 -0.12 -11.32 -15.06
CA HIS A 47 -0.93 -10.91 -16.19
C HIS A 47 -0.48 -11.54 -17.53
N LYS A 48 0.83 -11.66 -17.77
CA LYS A 48 1.39 -12.29 -19.00
C LYS A 48 0.96 -13.74 -19.12
N ASP A 49 1.03 -14.52 -18.04
CA ASP A 49 0.62 -15.92 -18.01
C ASP A 49 -0.90 -16.07 -18.13
N LEU A 50 -1.65 -15.15 -17.54
CA LEU A 50 -3.12 -15.11 -17.63
C LEU A 50 -3.57 -14.77 -19.06
N PHE A 51 -2.95 -13.79 -19.72
CA PHE A 51 -3.25 -13.42 -21.12
C PHE A 51 -2.84 -14.54 -22.08
N ALA A 52 -1.74 -15.22 -21.81
CA ALA A 52 -1.30 -16.37 -22.57
C ALA A 52 -2.09 -17.67 -22.29
N LYS A 53 -3.12 -17.61 -21.41
CA LYS A 53 -3.93 -18.77 -20.98
C LYS A 53 -3.15 -19.90 -20.35
N LYS A 54 -1.97 -19.60 -19.82
CA LYS A 54 -1.15 -20.58 -19.06
C LYS A 54 -1.66 -20.72 -17.62
N LYS A 55 -2.40 -19.73 -17.12
CA LYS A 55 -2.99 -19.72 -15.77
C LYS A 55 -4.47 -19.34 -15.82
N ASP A 56 -5.22 -19.80 -14.83
CA ASP A 56 -6.61 -19.41 -14.58
C ASP A 56 -6.66 -18.43 -13.41
N PRO A 57 -7.26 -17.22 -13.57
CA PRO A 57 -7.35 -16.24 -12.50
C PRO A 57 -8.04 -16.76 -11.24
N MET A 58 -8.87 -17.80 -11.36
CA MET A 58 -9.51 -18.46 -10.23
C MET A 58 -8.54 -19.21 -9.32
N ASN A 59 -7.33 -19.54 -9.79
CA ASN A 59 -6.30 -20.23 -9.02
C ASN A 59 -5.36 -19.28 -8.25
N PHE A 60 -5.61 -17.97 -8.27
CA PHE A 60 -4.71 -16.96 -7.73
C PHE A 60 -4.31 -17.20 -6.27
N ALA A 61 -5.25 -17.64 -5.40
CA ALA A 61 -4.93 -17.94 -4.00
C ALA A 61 -3.92 -19.11 -3.87
N GLN A 62 -4.03 -20.14 -4.72
CA GLN A 62 -3.08 -21.26 -4.74
C GLN A 62 -1.73 -20.81 -5.30
N ASP A 63 -1.73 -20.06 -6.42
CA ASP A 63 -0.49 -19.54 -7.02
C ASP A 63 0.31 -18.69 -6.02
N ALA A 64 -0.37 -17.78 -5.31
CA ALA A 64 0.26 -16.93 -4.30
C ALA A 64 0.81 -17.76 -3.12
N LYS A 65 0.05 -18.74 -2.64
CA LYS A 65 0.48 -19.65 -1.56
C LYS A 65 1.73 -20.44 -1.95
N ASP A 66 1.75 -21.00 -3.15
CA ASP A 66 2.88 -21.79 -3.67
C ASP A 66 4.16 -20.95 -3.82
N LEU A 67 4.00 -19.63 -4.00
CA LEU A 67 5.09 -18.64 -4.02
C LEU A 67 5.45 -18.11 -2.62
N GLY A 68 4.78 -18.59 -1.57
CA GLY A 68 5.09 -18.26 -0.18
C GLY A 68 4.56 -16.88 0.26
N PHE A 69 3.46 -16.43 -0.33
CA PHE A 69 2.72 -15.24 0.13
C PHE A 69 1.60 -15.62 1.10
N SER A 70 1.20 -14.66 1.92
CA SER A 70 0.05 -14.80 2.83
C SER A 70 -1.11 -13.85 2.49
N GLY A 71 -0.86 -12.84 1.66
CA GLY A 71 -1.84 -11.83 1.25
C GLY A 71 -2.11 -11.84 -0.25
N LEU A 72 -3.33 -11.45 -0.63
CA LEU A 72 -3.84 -11.43 -1.99
C LEU A 72 -4.31 -10.03 -2.36
N GLU A 73 -3.84 -9.52 -3.50
CA GLU A 73 -4.26 -8.26 -4.09
C GLU A 73 -4.83 -8.54 -5.49
N TYR A 74 -6.15 -8.60 -5.58
CA TYR A 74 -6.87 -8.93 -6.80
C TYR A 74 -6.87 -7.79 -7.80
N VAL A 75 -7.01 -8.10 -9.10
CA VAL A 75 -7.17 -7.10 -10.17
C VAL A 75 -8.52 -7.30 -10.85
N SER A 76 -9.42 -6.33 -10.73
CA SER A 76 -10.81 -6.41 -11.16
C SER A 76 -10.98 -6.80 -12.63
N GLN A 77 -10.18 -6.20 -13.52
CA GLN A 77 -10.26 -6.43 -14.97
C GLN A 77 -9.87 -7.84 -15.42
N LEU A 78 -9.26 -8.64 -14.55
CA LEU A 78 -8.97 -10.05 -14.84
C LEU A 78 -10.18 -10.96 -14.65
N TYR A 79 -11.22 -10.49 -13.96
CA TYR A 79 -12.44 -11.22 -13.67
C TYR A 79 -13.63 -10.78 -14.50
N VAL A 80 -13.61 -9.55 -15.03
CA VAL A 80 -14.66 -8.97 -15.85
C VAL A 80 -14.08 -8.39 -17.15
N GLY A 81 -14.92 -8.20 -18.17
CA GLY A 81 -14.49 -7.68 -19.47
C GLY A 81 -13.80 -8.74 -20.34
N ASP A 82 -12.95 -8.33 -21.29
CA ASP A 82 -12.50 -9.19 -22.40
C ASP A 82 -11.02 -9.62 -22.31
N LEU A 83 -10.30 -9.19 -21.26
CA LEU A 83 -8.86 -9.43 -21.15
C LEU A 83 -8.48 -10.89 -20.93
N VAL A 84 -9.24 -11.61 -20.12
CA VAL A 84 -8.98 -13.01 -19.81
C VAL A 84 -10.23 -13.83 -20.05
N ASP A 85 -10.07 -14.97 -20.73
CA ASP A 85 -11.12 -15.96 -20.94
C ASP A 85 -10.86 -17.18 -20.06
N TYR A 86 -11.82 -17.55 -19.20
CA TYR A 86 -11.72 -18.66 -18.27
C TYR A 86 -13.11 -19.25 -18.00
N PRO A 87 -13.20 -20.54 -17.57
CA PRO A 87 -14.48 -21.27 -17.52
C PRO A 87 -15.54 -20.61 -16.64
N MET A 88 -15.17 -20.08 -15.45
CA MET A 88 -16.13 -19.49 -14.52
C MET A 88 -16.67 -18.13 -14.93
N LYS A 89 -16.06 -17.44 -15.89
CA LYS A 89 -16.47 -16.11 -16.35
C LYS A 89 -17.96 -16.04 -16.72
N LYS A 90 -18.50 -17.11 -17.31
CA LYS A 90 -19.89 -17.22 -17.74
C LYS A 90 -20.90 -17.24 -16.58
N LEU A 91 -20.46 -17.50 -15.36
CA LEU A 91 -21.32 -17.60 -14.18
C LEU A 91 -21.59 -16.24 -13.52
N GLY A 92 -20.94 -15.18 -14.00
CA GLY A 92 -21.07 -13.84 -13.47
C GLY A 92 -20.28 -13.57 -12.19
N ILE A 93 -20.22 -12.29 -11.82
CA ILE A 93 -19.31 -11.82 -10.74
C ILE A 93 -19.63 -12.44 -9.37
N ASP A 94 -20.90 -12.63 -9.03
CA ASP A 94 -21.29 -13.18 -7.72
C ASP A 94 -20.77 -14.61 -7.51
N ALA A 95 -20.85 -15.45 -8.54
CA ALA A 95 -20.32 -16.81 -8.51
C ALA A 95 -18.79 -16.81 -8.42
N ILE A 96 -18.13 -15.89 -9.13
CA ILE A 96 -16.69 -15.71 -9.10
C ILE A 96 -16.25 -15.31 -7.69
N LEU A 97 -16.85 -14.28 -7.09
CA LEU A 97 -16.51 -13.80 -5.74
C LEU A 97 -16.72 -14.90 -4.70
N LYS A 98 -17.82 -15.67 -4.80
CA LYS A 98 -18.08 -16.78 -3.90
C LYS A 98 -16.97 -17.84 -3.96
N GLU A 99 -16.53 -18.18 -5.16
CA GLU A 99 -15.47 -19.18 -5.33
C GLU A 99 -14.08 -18.64 -4.94
N LEU A 100 -13.76 -17.39 -5.24
CA LEU A 100 -12.51 -16.74 -4.80
C LEU A 100 -12.42 -16.75 -3.27
N LYS A 101 -13.51 -16.36 -2.59
CA LYS A 101 -13.55 -16.40 -1.13
C LYS A 101 -13.37 -17.80 -0.58
N ARG A 102 -14.11 -18.80 -1.12
CA ARG A 102 -13.98 -20.19 -0.70
C ARG A 102 -12.54 -20.70 -0.84
N ARG A 103 -11.85 -20.35 -1.94
CA ARG A 103 -10.46 -20.76 -2.19
C ARG A 103 -9.48 -20.08 -1.23
N SER A 104 -9.58 -18.76 -1.08
CA SER A 104 -8.71 -18.03 -0.14
C SER A 104 -8.90 -18.52 1.31
N ASP A 105 -10.14 -18.72 1.75
CA ASP A 105 -10.46 -19.23 3.08
C ASP A 105 -9.88 -20.65 3.29
N SER A 106 -10.06 -21.56 2.31
CA SER A 106 -9.55 -22.93 2.39
C SER A 106 -8.02 -23.02 2.47
N LEU A 107 -7.33 -22.03 1.95
CA LEU A 107 -5.88 -21.92 1.92
C LEU A 107 -5.33 -21.05 3.07
N ASN A 108 -6.20 -20.48 3.90
CA ASN A 108 -5.85 -19.52 4.96
C ASN A 108 -5.07 -18.30 4.43
N MET A 109 -5.52 -17.78 3.27
CA MET A 109 -4.94 -16.59 2.64
C MET A 109 -5.74 -15.34 3.05
N GLN A 110 -5.05 -14.22 3.24
CA GLN A 110 -5.70 -12.94 3.57
C GLN A 110 -6.05 -12.20 2.28
N ASN A 111 -7.34 -11.89 2.08
CA ASN A 111 -7.78 -11.01 1.01
C ASN A 111 -7.55 -9.55 1.46
N LEU A 112 -6.79 -8.77 0.72
CA LEU A 112 -6.33 -7.45 1.18
C LEU A 112 -6.92 -6.31 0.36
N ILE A 113 -6.76 -6.36 -0.95
CA ILE A 113 -7.09 -5.25 -1.86
C ILE A 113 -7.75 -5.81 -3.12
N ILE A 114 -8.71 -5.08 -3.68
CA ILE A 114 -9.10 -5.21 -5.08
C ILE A 114 -8.61 -3.98 -5.83
N MET A 115 -7.68 -4.15 -6.77
CA MET A 115 -7.23 -3.11 -7.69
C MET A 115 -8.30 -2.92 -8.77
N VAL A 116 -8.92 -1.74 -8.79
CA VAL A 116 -10.04 -1.45 -9.68
C VAL A 116 -9.54 -0.71 -10.91
N ASP A 117 -9.71 -1.33 -12.08
CA ASP A 117 -9.35 -0.77 -13.37
C ASP A 117 -10.55 -0.76 -14.32
N ARG A 118 -10.52 0.14 -15.33
CA ARG A 118 -11.50 0.24 -16.41
C ARG A 118 -12.95 0.56 -16.01
N GLU A 119 -13.15 1.15 -14.84
CA GLU A 119 -14.49 1.53 -14.36
C GLU A 119 -14.82 3.01 -14.58
N GLY A 120 -14.00 3.70 -15.37
CA GLY A 120 -14.10 5.13 -15.67
C GLY A 120 -13.12 5.97 -14.88
N ASP A 121 -12.85 7.16 -15.40
CA ASP A 121 -11.86 8.08 -14.85
C ASP A 121 -12.51 8.97 -13.76
N LEU A 122 -11.86 9.03 -12.59
CA LEU A 122 -12.42 9.69 -11.39
C LEU A 122 -12.12 11.20 -11.31
N SER A 123 -11.20 11.72 -12.15
CA SER A 123 -10.88 13.16 -12.18
C SER A 123 -11.45 13.89 -13.41
N PHE A 124 -12.43 13.33 -14.09
CA PHE A 124 -13.09 13.98 -15.22
C PHE A 124 -13.80 15.28 -14.82
N SER A 125 -13.87 16.22 -15.79
CA SER A 125 -14.65 17.45 -15.63
C SER A 125 -16.14 17.26 -15.95
N ASP A 126 -16.49 16.26 -16.75
CA ASP A 126 -17.87 15.91 -17.05
C ASP A 126 -18.52 15.22 -15.83
N GLU A 127 -19.58 15.83 -15.31
CA GLU A 127 -20.25 15.36 -14.09
C GLU A 127 -20.97 14.02 -14.28
N GLU A 128 -21.59 13.78 -15.43
CA GLU A 128 -22.31 12.54 -15.68
C GLU A 128 -21.35 11.36 -15.83
N GLN A 129 -20.24 11.54 -16.55
CA GLN A 129 -19.19 10.53 -16.63
C GLN A 129 -18.57 10.24 -15.27
N THR A 130 -18.33 11.28 -14.46
CA THR A 130 -17.79 11.11 -13.10
C THR A 130 -18.77 10.37 -12.18
N LYS A 131 -20.06 10.70 -12.20
CA LYS A 131 -21.09 9.97 -11.45
C LYS A 131 -21.13 8.50 -11.85
N LYS A 132 -21.10 8.22 -13.14
CA LYS A 132 -21.06 6.85 -13.66
C LYS A 132 -19.81 6.10 -13.20
N ALA A 133 -18.64 6.75 -13.25
CA ALA A 133 -17.40 6.16 -12.76
C ALA A 133 -17.51 5.83 -11.26
N ILE A 134 -18.01 6.75 -10.44
CA ILE A 134 -18.21 6.53 -9.00
C ILE A 134 -19.14 5.33 -8.76
N GLU A 135 -20.29 5.25 -9.44
CA GLU A 135 -21.22 4.11 -9.32
C GLU A 135 -20.57 2.78 -9.75
N ASN A 136 -19.78 2.80 -10.81
CA ASN A 136 -19.06 1.62 -11.26
C ASN A 136 -18.03 1.13 -10.23
N HIS A 137 -17.39 2.04 -9.48
CA HIS A 137 -16.44 1.67 -8.43
C HIS A 137 -17.13 1.12 -7.17
N LYS A 138 -18.37 1.54 -6.85
CA LYS A 138 -19.11 1.08 -5.68
C LYS A 138 -19.33 -0.44 -5.67
N LYS A 139 -19.58 -1.05 -6.82
CA LYS A 139 -19.72 -2.52 -6.91
C LYS A 139 -18.46 -3.26 -6.44
N TRP A 140 -17.28 -2.65 -6.64
CA TRP A 140 -16.03 -3.22 -6.19
C TRP A 140 -15.77 -2.98 -4.71
N ILE A 141 -16.32 -1.92 -4.13
CA ILE A 141 -16.37 -1.75 -2.67
C ILE A 141 -17.23 -2.86 -2.04
N ASP A 142 -18.38 -3.18 -2.62
CA ASP A 142 -19.22 -4.29 -2.17
C ASP A 142 -18.52 -5.64 -2.33
N ALA A 143 -17.82 -5.86 -3.44
CA ALA A 143 -17.01 -7.06 -3.69
C ALA A 143 -15.86 -7.18 -2.67
N ALA A 144 -15.17 -6.09 -2.36
CA ALA A 144 -14.12 -6.05 -1.35
C ALA A 144 -14.65 -6.40 0.04
N ALA A 145 -15.78 -5.82 0.44
CA ALA A 145 -16.45 -6.16 1.70
C ALA A 145 -16.82 -7.65 1.76
N TYR A 146 -17.36 -8.21 0.66
CA TYR A 146 -17.73 -9.62 0.59
C TYR A 146 -16.51 -10.56 0.73
N LEU A 147 -15.40 -10.25 0.03
CA LEU A 147 -14.16 -11.04 0.13
C LEU A 147 -13.45 -10.88 1.48
N GLY A 148 -13.74 -9.81 2.23
CA GLY A 148 -13.01 -9.44 3.45
C GLY A 148 -11.75 -8.62 3.18
N CYS A 149 -11.65 -7.98 2.00
CA CYS A 149 -10.57 -7.03 1.71
C CYS A 149 -10.75 -5.76 2.54
N HIS A 150 -9.65 -5.20 3.05
CA HIS A 150 -9.71 -3.94 3.79
C HIS A 150 -9.84 -2.72 2.88
N SER A 151 -9.55 -2.86 1.58
CA SER A 151 -9.52 -1.72 0.65
C SER A 151 -9.84 -2.13 -0.79
N ILE A 152 -10.24 -1.12 -1.57
CA ILE A 152 -10.05 -1.11 -3.02
C ILE A 152 -8.94 -0.11 -3.37
N ARG A 153 -8.18 -0.35 -4.44
CA ARG A 153 -7.29 0.62 -5.06
C ARG A 153 -7.97 1.21 -6.29
N VAL A 154 -7.91 2.52 -6.43
CA VAL A 154 -8.45 3.26 -7.56
C VAL A 154 -7.38 4.09 -8.26
N ASN A 155 -7.59 4.42 -9.53
CA ASN A 155 -6.76 5.32 -10.32
C ASN A 155 -7.42 6.69 -10.44
N LEU A 156 -6.63 7.76 -10.43
CA LEU A 156 -7.10 9.12 -10.62
C LEU A 156 -6.73 9.64 -12.02
N PHE A 157 -7.25 8.97 -13.06
CA PHE A 157 -7.15 9.47 -14.42
C PHE A 157 -8.28 10.47 -14.74
N GLY A 158 -8.11 11.24 -15.83
CA GLY A 158 -9.11 12.17 -16.35
C GLY A 158 -8.51 13.50 -16.79
N ASN A 159 -8.74 14.58 -16.06
CA ASN A 159 -8.26 15.91 -16.39
C ASN A 159 -6.73 16.03 -16.29
N GLN A 160 -6.14 16.84 -17.16
CA GLN A 160 -4.68 17.07 -17.20
C GLN A 160 -4.27 18.43 -16.60
N GLU A 161 -5.23 19.29 -16.25
CA GLU A 161 -4.96 20.56 -15.57
C GLU A 161 -4.87 20.31 -14.05
N PRO A 162 -3.73 20.59 -13.39
CA PRO A 162 -3.48 20.19 -12.01
C PRO A 162 -4.56 20.63 -11.01
N GLU A 163 -4.99 21.88 -11.07
CA GLU A 163 -6.00 22.42 -10.15
C GLU A 163 -7.37 21.78 -10.35
N ILE A 164 -7.75 21.53 -11.61
CA ILE A 164 -9.01 20.85 -11.94
C ILE A 164 -8.93 19.38 -11.53
N TRP A 165 -7.79 18.74 -11.78
CA TRP A 165 -7.55 17.35 -11.40
C TRP A 165 -7.65 17.16 -9.88
N VAL A 166 -7.02 18.02 -9.08
CA VAL A 166 -7.12 17.98 -7.61
C VAL A 166 -8.55 18.12 -7.17
N LYS A 167 -9.26 19.17 -7.63
CA LYS A 167 -10.67 19.42 -7.28
C LYS A 167 -11.57 18.22 -7.59
N ASN A 168 -11.45 17.64 -8.79
CA ASN A 168 -12.29 16.54 -9.23
C ASN A 168 -11.94 15.24 -8.48
N SER A 169 -10.66 14.98 -8.26
CA SER A 169 -10.19 13.83 -7.48
C SER A 169 -10.71 13.88 -6.04
N VAL A 170 -10.63 15.03 -5.38
CA VAL A 170 -11.17 15.22 -4.03
C VAL A 170 -12.67 14.95 -3.97
N ARG A 171 -13.44 15.45 -4.94
CA ARG A 171 -14.90 15.20 -5.05
C ARG A 171 -15.19 13.71 -5.14
N SER A 172 -14.53 13.02 -6.07
CA SER A 172 -14.79 11.60 -6.34
C SER A 172 -14.36 10.72 -5.17
N LEU A 173 -13.20 11.00 -4.58
CA LEU A 173 -12.71 10.25 -3.42
C LEU A 173 -13.60 10.44 -2.20
N LYS A 174 -14.13 11.63 -1.94
CA LYS A 174 -15.09 11.84 -0.84
C LYS A 174 -16.34 10.98 -1.03
N ALA A 175 -16.92 10.99 -2.23
CA ALA A 175 -18.10 10.17 -2.52
C ALA A 175 -17.83 8.65 -2.36
N LEU A 176 -16.67 8.17 -2.84
CA LEU A 176 -16.28 6.77 -2.65
C LEU A 176 -15.95 6.46 -1.19
N GLY A 177 -15.29 7.38 -0.49
CA GLY A 177 -14.95 7.24 0.93
C GLY A 177 -16.18 7.17 1.83
N GLU A 178 -17.19 8.00 1.58
CA GLU A 178 -18.48 7.95 2.28
C GLU A 178 -19.15 6.58 2.08
N TYR A 179 -19.21 6.09 0.85
CA TYR A 179 -19.76 4.76 0.58
C TYR A 179 -18.92 3.64 1.20
N GLY A 180 -17.59 3.70 1.04
CA GLY A 180 -16.66 2.73 1.61
C GLY A 180 -16.74 2.63 3.14
N ALA A 181 -16.97 3.78 3.82
CA ALA A 181 -17.16 3.80 5.27
C ALA A 181 -18.38 2.97 5.72
N THR A 182 -19.48 2.94 4.92
CA THR A 182 -20.65 2.11 5.22
C THR A 182 -20.38 0.60 5.13
N LYS A 183 -19.30 0.22 4.44
CA LYS A 183 -18.90 -1.18 4.19
C LYS A 183 -17.63 -1.57 4.95
N ASN A 184 -17.05 -0.66 5.73
CA ASN A 184 -15.74 -0.82 6.38
C ASN A 184 -14.61 -1.12 5.37
N VAL A 185 -14.67 -0.49 4.20
CA VAL A 185 -13.67 -0.61 3.12
C VAL A 185 -13.00 0.74 2.91
N SER A 186 -11.68 0.75 2.88
CA SER A 186 -10.88 1.94 2.56
C SER A 186 -10.71 2.09 1.04
N ILE A 187 -10.46 3.33 0.61
CA ILE A 187 -10.17 3.65 -0.79
C ILE A 187 -8.70 4.09 -0.86
N LEU A 188 -7.90 3.37 -1.61
CA LEU A 188 -6.48 3.68 -1.80
C LEU A 188 -6.25 4.24 -3.19
N VAL A 189 -5.39 5.24 -3.27
CA VAL A 189 -4.93 5.79 -4.55
C VAL A 189 -3.49 5.37 -4.77
N GLU A 190 -3.23 4.77 -5.92
CA GLU A 190 -1.88 4.47 -6.38
C GLU A 190 -1.34 5.64 -7.21
N ASN A 191 -0.04 5.97 -7.06
CA ASN A 191 0.68 6.73 -8.07
C ASN A 191 0.82 5.84 -9.31
N HIS A 192 0.00 6.08 -10.36
CA HIS A 192 -0.16 5.15 -11.48
C HIS A 192 -0.15 5.86 -12.84
N GLY A 193 0.78 6.77 -13.03
CA GLY A 193 0.93 7.56 -14.26
C GLY A 193 0.14 8.87 -14.26
N GLY A 194 0.56 9.80 -15.10
CA GLY A 194 -0.04 11.12 -15.20
C GLY A 194 0.09 11.92 -13.91
N LEU A 195 -0.88 12.77 -13.61
CA LEU A 195 -0.85 13.64 -12.43
C LEU A 195 -0.86 12.88 -11.09
N SER A 196 -1.31 11.61 -11.06
CA SER A 196 -1.18 10.80 -9.85
C SER A 196 0.25 10.40 -9.52
N SER A 197 1.16 10.45 -10.50
CA SER A 197 2.61 10.23 -10.33
C SER A 197 3.36 11.49 -9.87
N ASP A 198 2.74 12.68 -9.91
CA ASP A 198 3.22 13.84 -9.17
C ASP A 198 2.80 13.67 -7.70
N ALA A 199 3.73 13.18 -6.89
CA ALA A 199 3.47 12.82 -5.50
C ALA A 199 3.05 14.04 -4.66
N ALA A 200 3.55 15.23 -4.95
CA ALA A 200 3.16 16.43 -4.24
C ALA A 200 1.68 16.78 -4.50
N LEU A 201 1.21 16.62 -5.75
CA LEU A 201 -0.20 16.81 -6.08
C LEU A 201 -1.07 15.73 -5.44
N LEU A 202 -0.66 14.47 -5.49
CA LEU A 202 -1.41 13.38 -4.86
C LEU A 202 -1.47 13.53 -3.34
N ALA A 203 -0.38 13.92 -2.69
CA ALA A 203 -0.36 14.23 -1.25
C ALA A 203 -1.28 15.41 -0.90
N ARG A 204 -1.38 16.42 -1.79
CA ARG A 204 -2.33 17.52 -1.65
C ARG A 204 -3.78 17.00 -1.71
N VAL A 205 -4.11 16.12 -2.67
CA VAL A 205 -5.43 15.47 -2.73
C VAL A 205 -5.75 14.75 -1.42
N MET A 206 -4.81 13.98 -0.87
CA MET A 206 -5.02 13.28 0.40
C MET A 206 -5.33 14.24 1.56
N LYS A 207 -4.59 15.35 1.66
CA LYS A 207 -4.80 16.40 2.67
C LYS A 207 -6.18 17.06 2.54
N GLU A 208 -6.62 17.38 1.31
CA GLU A 208 -7.90 18.02 1.05
C GLU A 208 -9.10 17.07 1.24
N VAL A 209 -8.93 15.78 0.94
CA VAL A 209 -9.94 14.75 1.22
C VAL A 209 -10.13 14.57 2.73
N ASN A 210 -9.05 14.45 3.48
CA ASN A 210 -9.01 14.36 4.96
C ASN A 210 -10.02 13.36 5.56
N MET A 211 -10.09 12.15 5.01
CA MET A 211 -10.95 11.07 5.51
C MET A 211 -10.11 9.89 5.98
N LYS A 212 -10.44 9.30 7.14
CA LYS A 212 -9.67 8.21 7.75
C LYS A 212 -9.58 6.94 6.90
N ASN A 213 -10.60 6.68 6.09
CA ASN A 213 -10.65 5.51 5.20
C ASN A 213 -10.19 5.83 3.77
N ILE A 214 -9.55 6.96 3.54
CA ILE A 214 -8.84 7.29 2.28
C ILE A 214 -7.35 7.28 2.56
N GLY A 215 -6.56 6.76 1.62
CA GLY A 215 -5.12 6.74 1.73
C GLY A 215 -4.45 6.45 0.40
N THR A 216 -3.16 6.18 0.44
CA THR A 216 -2.36 5.84 -0.73
C THR A 216 -1.95 4.37 -0.72
N LEU A 217 -1.67 3.85 -1.90
CA LEU A 217 -0.90 2.65 -2.17
C LEU A 217 0.36 3.08 -2.94
N PRO A 218 1.40 3.60 -2.25
CA PRO A 218 2.60 4.05 -2.92
C PRO A 218 3.28 2.90 -3.67
N ASP A 219 3.49 3.11 -4.96
CA ASP A 219 4.17 2.17 -5.86
C ASP A 219 5.61 2.64 -6.12
N PHE A 220 6.58 1.72 -6.07
CA PHE A 220 8.00 2.04 -6.18
C PHE A 220 8.43 2.50 -7.57
N GLY A 221 7.68 2.14 -8.62
CA GLY A 221 8.08 2.36 -10.01
C GLY A 221 7.22 3.37 -10.79
N ASN A 222 6.00 3.63 -10.36
CA ASN A 222 5.01 4.40 -11.14
C ASN A 222 5.15 5.92 -10.94
N PHE A 223 6.29 6.51 -11.32
CA PHE A 223 6.54 7.95 -11.16
C PHE A 223 6.58 8.74 -12.48
N CYS A 224 6.11 8.16 -13.58
CA CYS A 224 6.04 8.86 -14.86
C CYS A 224 4.83 9.80 -14.91
N VAL A 225 5.09 11.11 -14.83
CA VAL A 225 4.08 12.18 -14.88
C VAL A 225 3.60 12.42 -16.32
N LYS A 226 4.51 12.34 -17.29
CA LYS A 226 4.17 12.60 -18.70
C LYS A 226 4.86 11.64 -19.63
N ARG A 227 4.10 11.10 -20.56
CA ARG A 227 4.62 10.27 -21.64
C ARG A 227 4.59 11.01 -22.97
N GLU A 228 5.44 10.60 -23.89
CA GLU A 228 5.50 11.14 -25.25
C GLU A 228 4.12 11.11 -25.92
N GLY A 229 3.78 12.19 -26.62
CA GLY A 229 2.50 12.34 -27.28
C GLY A 229 1.28 12.42 -26.35
N GLY A 230 1.45 12.55 -25.04
CA GLY A 230 0.35 12.55 -24.06
C GLY A 230 -0.29 11.16 -23.86
N ALA A 231 0.40 10.11 -24.25
CA ALA A 231 -0.07 8.74 -24.08
C ALA A 231 -0.25 8.38 -22.59
N ARG A 232 -1.29 7.60 -22.28
CA ARG A 232 -1.49 7.07 -20.92
C ARG A 232 -0.50 5.94 -20.62
N TRP A 233 -0.27 5.06 -21.60
CA TRP A 233 0.57 3.88 -21.51
C TRP A 233 1.44 3.71 -22.78
N SER A 234 2.38 2.80 -22.74
CA SER A 234 3.10 2.26 -23.91
C SER A 234 3.96 3.26 -24.72
N ALA A 235 4.19 4.47 -24.19
CA ALA A 235 5.10 5.45 -24.77
C ALA A 235 6.23 5.78 -23.78
N PRO A 236 7.41 6.22 -24.25
CA PRO A 236 8.50 6.64 -23.39
C PRO A 236 8.08 7.70 -22.38
N CYS A 237 8.59 7.60 -21.15
CA CYS A 237 8.43 8.64 -20.16
C CYS A 237 9.31 9.83 -20.51
N VAL A 238 8.74 11.04 -20.58
CA VAL A 238 9.45 12.28 -20.88
C VAL A 238 9.54 13.24 -19.69
N GLU A 239 8.74 12.96 -18.63
CA GLU A 239 8.79 13.68 -17.36
C GLU A 239 8.53 12.70 -16.22
N GLU A 240 9.53 12.49 -15.37
CA GLU A 240 9.45 11.58 -14.23
C GLU A 240 9.61 12.37 -12.91
N TYR A 241 8.78 12.07 -11.94
CA TYR A 241 8.93 12.58 -10.58
C TYR A 241 10.03 11.79 -9.86
N ASP A 242 10.78 12.44 -8.96
CA ASP A 242 11.75 11.73 -8.13
C ASP A 242 11.04 10.67 -7.26
N LYS A 243 11.29 9.40 -7.56
CA LYS A 243 10.58 8.27 -6.95
C LYS A 243 10.80 8.18 -5.44
N TYR A 244 11.97 8.54 -4.94
CA TYR A 244 12.28 8.47 -3.51
C TYR A 244 11.62 9.61 -2.74
N LYS A 245 11.71 10.83 -3.28
CA LYS A 245 10.96 11.98 -2.77
C LYS A 245 9.46 11.70 -2.79
N GLY A 246 8.98 11.12 -3.88
CA GLY A 246 7.57 10.75 -4.01
C GLY A 246 7.12 9.75 -2.96
N MET A 247 7.93 8.73 -2.69
CA MET A 247 7.65 7.81 -1.59
C MET A 247 7.60 8.51 -0.23
N GLU A 248 8.56 9.41 0.08
CA GLU A 248 8.54 10.17 1.33
C GLU A 248 7.27 11.02 1.48
N GLU A 249 6.75 11.58 0.39
CA GLU A 249 5.54 12.41 0.37
C GLU A 249 4.24 11.59 0.49
N LEU A 250 4.20 10.36 -0.05
CA LEU A 250 3.01 9.51 -0.08
C LEU A 250 2.89 8.58 1.14
N MET A 251 4.01 8.15 1.72
CA MET A 251 4.02 7.22 2.86
C MET A 251 3.23 7.70 4.09
N PRO A 252 3.13 9.02 4.42
CA PRO A 252 2.27 9.49 5.53
C PRO A 252 0.78 9.13 5.37
N PHE A 253 0.33 8.82 4.17
CA PHE A 253 -1.05 8.44 3.86
C PHE A 253 -1.20 6.96 3.53
N ALA A 254 -0.12 6.19 3.54
CA ALA A 254 -0.10 4.81 3.06
C ALA A 254 -0.94 3.87 3.94
N LYS A 255 -1.69 3.00 3.27
CA LYS A 255 -2.43 1.88 3.88
C LYS A 255 -2.04 0.52 3.26
N GLY A 256 -1.18 0.53 2.29
CA GLY A 256 -0.49 -0.55 1.62
C GLY A 256 0.74 0.00 0.91
N VAL A 257 1.60 -0.84 0.41
CA VAL A 257 2.79 -0.48 -0.37
C VAL A 257 2.92 -1.45 -1.53
N SER A 258 3.18 -0.94 -2.73
CA SER A 258 3.44 -1.76 -3.93
C SER A 258 4.94 -1.77 -4.24
N ALA A 259 5.59 -2.90 -4.01
CA ALA A 259 6.98 -3.14 -4.36
C ALA A 259 7.08 -3.56 -5.84
N LYS A 260 6.95 -2.57 -6.73
CA LYS A 260 7.08 -2.72 -8.18
C LYS A 260 8.51 -3.07 -8.57
N SER A 261 8.67 -3.99 -9.52
CA SER A 261 9.96 -4.35 -10.09
C SER A 261 9.84 -4.78 -11.54
N TYR A 262 10.95 -4.72 -12.26
CA TYR A 262 11.02 -5.04 -13.68
C TYR A 262 12.16 -6.03 -13.95
N ASP A 263 13.42 -5.62 -13.83
CA ASP A 263 14.59 -6.39 -14.17
C ASP A 263 15.60 -6.47 -13.03
N PHE A 264 16.36 -7.57 -12.98
CA PHE A 264 17.35 -7.81 -11.94
C PHE A 264 18.73 -8.02 -12.55
N ASN A 265 19.75 -7.51 -11.87
CA ASN A 265 21.14 -7.79 -12.20
C ASN A 265 21.59 -9.15 -11.61
N GLU A 266 22.84 -9.56 -11.90
CA GLU A 266 23.41 -10.82 -11.40
C GLU A 266 23.49 -10.90 -9.85
N ALA A 267 23.54 -9.77 -9.15
CA ALA A 267 23.53 -9.70 -7.69
C ALA A 267 22.12 -9.83 -7.09
N GLY A 268 21.08 -9.89 -7.95
CA GLY A 268 19.68 -9.94 -7.56
C GLY A 268 19.11 -8.60 -7.11
N ASP A 269 19.75 -7.49 -7.46
CA ASP A 269 19.24 -6.15 -7.19
C ASP A 269 18.45 -5.65 -8.42
N GLU A 270 17.35 -4.93 -8.19
CA GLU A 270 16.56 -4.31 -9.25
C GLU A 270 17.38 -3.22 -9.95
N THR A 271 17.24 -3.10 -11.28
CA THR A 271 18.17 -2.31 -12.10
C THR A 271 17.85 -0.82 -12.14
N THR A 272 16.60 -0.44 -11.83
CA THR A 272 16.11 0.94 -11.93
C THR A 272 15.63 1.53 -10.60
N ILE A 273 15.40 0.67 -9.58
CA ILE A 273 14.86 1.05 -8.29
C ILE A 273 15.81 0.55 -7.18
N ASP A 274 16.35 1.48 -6.40
CA ASP A 274 17.13 1.13 -5.19
C ASP A 274 16.17 0.69 -4.07
N TYR A 275 16.00 -0.61 -3.93
CA TYR A 275 15.13 -1.22 -2.95
C TYR A 275 15.57 -1.01 -1.50
N TYR A 276 16.87 -0.82 -1.27
CA TYR A 276 17.38 -0.54 0.07
C TYR A 276 16.93 0.84 0.53
N ARG A 277 17.04 1.83 -0.36
CA ARG A 277 16.53 3.18 -0.11
C ARG A 277 15.02 3.22 0.01
N MET A 278 14.29 2.48 -0.85
CA MET A 278 12.82 2.39 -0.77
C MET A 278 12.35 1.82 0.56
N MET A 279 12.92 0.68 0.98
CA MET A 279 12.53 0.04 2.23
C MET A 279 12.96 0.84 3.47
N ASP A 280 14.04 1.63 3.39
CA ASP A 280 14.41 2.57 4.45
C ASP A 280 13.37 3.69 4.60
N ILE A 281 12.85 4.24 3.49
CA ILE A 281 11.76 5.23 3.50
C ILE A 281 10.50 4.62 4.11
N VAL A 282 10.10 3.42 3.66
CA VAL A 282 8.93 2.70 4.20
C VAL A 282 9.09 2.48 5.71
N ASN A 283 10.25 2.02 6.15
CA ASN A 283 10.53 1.79 7.58
C ASN A 283 10.49 3.07 8.41
N LYS A 284 11.12 4.14 7.93
CA LYS A 284 11.15 5.45 8.61
C LYS A 284 9.77 6.09 8.74
N SER A 285 8.84 5.79 7.83
CA SER A 285 7.45 6.26 7.92
C SER A 285 6.66 5.62 9.06
N GLY A 286 7.19 4.55 9.66
CA GLY A 286 6.49 3.77 10.68
C GLY A 286 5.41 2.84 10.13
N PHE A 287 5.34 2.65 8.81
CA PHE A 287 4.39 1.74 8.17
C PHE A 287 4.56 0.32 8.71
N LYS A 288 3.43 -0.31 9.02
CA LYS A 288 3.36 -1.71 9.44
C LYS A 288 2.21 -2.37 8.68
N GLY A 289 2.49 -3.45 8.00
CA GLY A 289 1.48 -4.15 7.23
C GLY A 289 2.07 -4.98 6.10
N TYR A 290 1.26 -5.14 5.05
CA TYR A 290 1.67 -5.91 3.89
C TYR A 290 2.46 -5.04 2.90
N VAL A 291 3.56 -5.61 2.39
CA VAL A 291 4.28 -5.12 1.21
C VAL A 291 3.84 -6.00 0.05
N GLY A 292 3.12 -5.43 -0.89
CA GLY A 292 2.64 -6.08 -2.09
C GLY A 292 3.77 -6.22 -3.11
N VAL A 293 4.05 -7.43 -3.54
CA VAL A 293 4.99 -7.69 -4.64
C VAL A 293 4.26 -7.55 -5.96
N GLU A 294 4.75 -6.67 -6.83
CA GLU A 294 4.23 -6.47 -8.17
C GLU A 294 5.36 -6.46 -9.20
N TYR A 295 5.48 -7.57 -9.93
CA TYR A 295 6.49 -7.74 -10.97
C TYR A 295 5.90 -7.55 -12.36
N GLU A 296 6.56 -6.74 -13.20
CA GLU A 296 6.13 -6.46 -14.58
C GLU A 296 7.19 -6.78 -15.65
N GLY A 297 8.27 -7.50 -15.29
CA GLY A 297 9.26 -7.96 -16.24
C GLY A 297 8.80 -9.15 -17.10
N GLU A 298 9.75 -9.84 -17.79
CA GLU A 298 9.41 -10.85 -18.78
C GLU A 298 8.91 -12.17 -18.19
N ASP A 299 9.60 -12.72 -17.18
CA ASP A 299 9.31 -14.03 -16.61
C ASP A 299 8.61 -13.91 -15.25
N PRO A 300 7.27 -14.05 -15.19
CA PRO A 300 6.50 -13.78 -13.97
C PRO A 300 7.00 -14.52 -12.72
N ILE A 301 7.17 -15.84 -12.79
CA ILE A 301 7.46 -16.65 -11.60
C ILE A 301 8.87 -16.40 -11.04
N PRO A 302 9.95 -16.40 -11.84
CA PRO A 302 11.28 -15.99 -11.38
C PRO A 302 11.30 -14.56 -10.85
N GLY A 303 10.67 -13.61 -11.56
CA GLY A 303 10.66 -12.21 -11.18
C GLY A 303 9.94 -11.94 -9.87
N ILE A 304 8.76 -12.54 -9.63
CA ILE A 304 8.03 -12.46 -8.35
C ILE A 304 8.92 -12.95 -7.21
N LYS A 305 9.60 -14.08 -7.38
CA LYS A 305 10.52 -14.63 -6.36
C LYS A 305 11.71 -13.71 -6.12
N ALA A 306 12.29 -13.15 -7.18
CA ALA A 306 13.39 -12.19 -7.08
C ALA A 306 13.00 -10.92 -6.35
N THR A 307 11.82 -10.35 -6.66
CA THR A 307 11.28 -9.17 -5.99
C THR A 307 11.11 -9.43 -4.49
N LYS A 308 10.45 -10.53 -4.12
CA LYS A 308 10.26 -10.90 -2.72
C LYS A 308 11.59 -11.06 -1.98
N ALA A 309 12.55 -11.79 -2.59
CA ALA A 309 13.87 -11.98 -2.01
C ALA A 309 14.63 -10.67 -1.83
N LEU A 310 14.50 -9.72 -2.78
CA LEU A 310 15.12 -8.40 -2.67
C LEU A 310 14.50 -7.56 -1.57
N VAL A 311 13.17 -7.54 -1.42
CA VAL A 311 12.51 -6.87 -0.28
C VAL A 311 12.99 -7.47 1.04
N GLU A 312 13.04 -8.81 1.17
CA GLU A 312 13.54 -9.48 2.38
C GLU A 312 15.02 -9.13 2.67
N LYS A 313 15.86 -9.05 1.61
CA LYS A 313 17.27 -8.64 1.70
C LYS A 313 17.40 -7.19 2.18
N ALA A 314 16.58 -6.28 1.64
CA ALA A 314 16.56 -4.87 2.03
C ALA A 314 16.10 -4.69 3.49
N ILE A 315 15.05 -5.39 3.91
CA ILE A 315 14.56 -5.35 5.32
C ILE A 315 15.66 -5.75 6.31
N LYS A 316 16.45 -6.79 6.01
CA LYS A 316 17.56 -7.24 6.88
C LYS A 316 18.67 -6.20 7.05
N GLN A 317 18.75 -5.19 6.17
CA GLN A 317 19.72 -4.11 6.25
C GLN A 317 19.18 -2.86 6.95
N LEU A 318 17.89 -2.82 7.32
CA LEU A 318 17.31 -1.71 8.05
C LEU A 318 17.92 -1.61 9.44
N LYS A 319 18.37 -0.39 9.79
CA LYS A 319 19.05 -0.07 11.07
C LYS A 319 18.09 0.55 12.08
#